data_3803fa1cd0472eb40c80156191df2e6e
#
_entry.id   3803fa1cd0472eb40c80156191df2e6e
#
_cell.length_a   1.000
_cell.length_b   1.000
_cell.length_c   1.000
_cell.angle_alpha   90.00
_cell.angle_beta   90.00
_cell.angle_gamma   90.00
#
_symmetry.space_group_name_H-M   'P 1'
#
loop_
_entity.id
_entity.type
_entity.pdbx_description
1 polymer ?
#
loop_
_entity_poly.entity_id
_entity_poly.type
_entity_poly.pdbx_seq_one_letter_code
_entity_poly.pdbx_strand_id
1 'polypeptide(L)'
;MRLPSRSLFRTAIAVLLFTESTASGPLLGDNDRPYTTWSSYLGTPDSAQYSALNQINRSNVRQLEVAWTYPTGEGTIFRFGPLVVNGVMYGLTGPRSLVALDAATGKEIWTHRNEGRVGDRGMSYWESADKSDRRLLYLNEGLLTAIDARTGNIIASFGNNGHVDLKVGLNRDVTKMQPLQTGNPGRVFQNLIIMSLPAAGGLA
;
A
#
# COMPACT_ATOMS: atom_id res chain seq x y z
N MET A 1 -30.49 -14.20 -49.48
CA MET A 1 -30.54 -14.07 -48.02
C MET A 1 -29.18 -14.51 -47.46
N ARG A 2 -28.28 -13.55 -47.19
CA ARG A 2 -26.91 -13.82 -46.69
C ARG A 2 -26.86 -13.45 -45.22
N LEU A 3 -26.44 -14.40 -44.40
CA LEU A 3 -26.23 -14.21 -42.97
C LEU A 3 -24.91 -13.46 -42.73
N PRO A 4 -24.82 -12.54 -41.75
CA PRO A 4 -23.59 -11.85 -41.45
C PRO A 4 -22.68 -12.73 -40.58
N SER A 5 -21.39 -12.69 -40.89
CA SER A 5 -20.32 -13.39 -40.22
C SER A 5 -20.08 -12.85 -38.80
N ARG A 6 -20.00 -13.73 -37.83
CA ARG A 6 -19.60 -13.43 -36.47
C ARG A 6 -18.12 -13.05 -36.42
N SER A 7 -17.85 -11.81 -36.05
CA SER A 7 -16.52 -11.31 -35.70
C SER A 7 -16.11 -11.90 -34.36
N LEU A 8 -15.08 -12.75 -34.35
CA LEU A 8 -14.42 -13.27 -33.16
C LEU A 8 -13.53 -12.17 -32.58
N PHE A 9 -13.92 -11.59 -31.46
CA PHE A 9 -13.04 -10.76 -30.64
C PHE A 9 -11.90 -11.63 -30.08
N ARG A 10 -10.71 -11.47 -30.64
CA ARG A 10 -9.49 -12.01 -30.06
C ARG A 10 -9.00 -11.06 -28.99
N THR A 11 -9.13 -11.46 -27.73
CA THR A 11 -8.47 -10.80 -26.62
C THR A 11 -6.97 -11.09 -26.74
N ALA A 12 -6.18 -10.09 -27.10
CA ALA A 12 -4.74 -10.20 -27.12
C ALA A 12 -4.23 -10.01 -25.69
N ILE A 13 -3.82 -11.10 -25.06
CA ILE A 13 -3.00 -11.07 -23.83
C ILE A 13 -1.58 -10.85 -24.31
N ALA A 14 -1.03 -9.67 -24.10
CA ALA A 14 0.38 -9.40 -24.32
C ALA A 14 1.19 -10.02 -23.19
N VAL A 15 1.75 -11.21 -23.43
CA VAL A 15 2.78 -11.80 -22.58
C VAL A 15 4.12 -11.24 -23.02
N LEU A 16 4.68 -10.31 -22.25
CA LEU A 16 6.06 -9.86 -22.41
C LEU A 16 6.98 -10.95 -21.82
N LEU A 17 7.57 -11.74 -22.69
CA LEU A 17 8.67 -12.64 -22.35
C LEU A 17 9.94 -11.81 -22.15
N PHE A 18 10.31 -11.57 -20.90
CA PHE A 18 11.66 -11.15 -20.56
C PHE A 18 12.51 -12.40 -20.39
N THR A 19 13.61 -12.45 -21.14
CA THR A 19 14.64 -13.47 -21.09
C THR A 19 15.26 -13.55 -19.70
N GLU A 20 15.36 -14.76 -19.21
CA GLU A 20 15.78 -15.19 -17.89
C GLU A 20 17.18 -14.71 -17.54
N SER A 21 17.30 -14.05 -16.40
CA SER A 21 18.45 -14.20 -15.53
C SER A 21 17.95 -15.01 -14.31
N THR A 22 18.29 -16.28 -14.30
CA THR A 22 17.93 -17.24 -13.26
C THR A 22 18.70 -16.94 -11.98
N ALA A 23 18.12 -16.11 -11.13
CA ALA A 23 18.41 -16.15 -9.71
C ALA A 23 17.13 -16.66 -9.01
N SER A 24 16.89 -17.97 -9.15
CA SER A 24 15.94 -18.67 -8.30
C SER A 24 16.55 -18.80 -6.90
N GLY A 25 16.41 -17.76 -6.09
CA GLY A 25 16.45 -17.94 -4.65
C GLY A 25 15.27 -18.86 -4.25
N PRO A 26 15.45 -19.73 -3.25
CA PRO A 26 14.38 -20.61 -2.81
C PRO A 26 13.16 -19.77 -2.45
N LEU A 27 12.00 -20.11 -3.01
CA LEU A 27 10.72 -19.65 -2.47
C LEU A 27 10.70 -20.12 -1.02
N LEU A 28 10.87 -19.20 -0.08
CA LEU A 28 10.73 -19.51 1.34
C LEU A 28 9.36 -20.13 1.53
N GLY A 29 9.34 -21.39 1.97
CA GLY A 29 8.13 -22.07 2.34
C GLY A 29 7.39 -21.27 3.41
N ASP A 30 6.09 -21.39 3.49
CA ASP A 30 5.20 -20.65 4.39
C ASP A 30 5.61 -20.76 5.88
N ASN A 31 6.44 -21.76 6.22
CA ASN A 31 6.90 -22.05 7.59
C ASN A 31 8.09 -21.17 8.07
N ASP A 32 8.75 -20.41 7.18
CA ASP A 32 9.95 -19.62 7.53
C ASP A 32 9.68 -18.13 7.75
N ARG A 33 8.41 -17.70 7.72
CA ARG A 33 8.05 -16.31 7.97
C ARG A 33 7.89 -16.06 9.47
N PRO A 34 8.68 -15.18 10.07
CA PRO A 34 8.64 -14.96 11.52
C PRO A 34 7.34 -14.32 12.03
N TYR A 35 6.45 -13.78 11.16
CA TYR A 35 5.20 -13.09 11.54
C TYR A 35 5.33 -12.14 12.75
N THR A 36 6.48 -11.48 12.87
CA THR A 36 6.80 -10.58 13.98
C THR A 36 6.67 -9.11 13.63
N THR A 37 6.33 -8.82 12.36
CA THR A 37 6.11 -7.46 11.83
C THR A 37 4.70 -7.35 11.29
N TRP A 38 4.22 -6.13 11.10
CA TRP A 38 2.94 -5.81 10.46
C TRP A 38 3.20 -4.89 9.27
N SER A 39 3.99 -5.40 8.30
CA SER A 39 4.55 -4.60 7.22
C SER A 39 3.64 -4.44 6.00
N SER A 40 2.50 -5.11 5.99
CA SER A 40 1.52 -5.02 4.92
C SER A 40 0.12 -4.79 5.48
N TYR A 41 -0.77 -4.26 4.66
CA TYR A 41 -2.18 -4.22 4.99
C TYR A 41 -2.69 -5.62 5.33
N LEU A 42 -3.33 -5.78 6.48
CA LEU A 42 -3.74 -7.05 7.08
C LEU A 42 -2.55 -7.95 7.54
N GLY A 43 -1.42 -7.34 7.89
CA GLY A 43 -0.29 -8.00 8.56
C GLY A 43 0.86 -8.34 7.63
N THR A 44 0.66 -9.31 6.78
CA THR A 44 1.66 -9.85 5.85
C THR A 44 1.16 -9.81 4.41
N PRO A 45 2.03 -10.02 3.39
CA PRO A 45 1.62 -10.01 1.98
C PRO A 45 0.50 -11.02 1.63
N ASP A 46 0.40 -12.10 2.36
CA ASP A 46 -0.65 -13.13 2.25
C ASP A 46 -1.93 -12.80 3.04
N SER A 47 -1.99 -11.64 3.71
CA SER A 47 -3.12 -11.21 4.54
C SER A 47 -3.43 -12.16 5.69
N ALA A 48 -2.41 -12.75 6.30
CA ALA A 48 -2.57 -13.78 7.33
C ALA A 48 -3.33 -13.27 8.57
N GLN A 49 -3.33 -11.98 8.85
CA GLN A 49 -3.92 -11.35 10.06
C GLN A 49 -3.46 -12.05 11.34
N TYR A 50 -2.24 -12.56 11.31
CA TYR A 50 -1.63 -13.36 12.36
C TYR A 50 -0.31 -12.72 12.81
N SER A 51 -0.03 -12.83 14.10
CA SER A 51 1.25 -12.49 14.70
C SER A 51 1.78 -13.67 15.49
N ALA A 52 3.05 -13.99 15.31
CA ALA A 52 3.76 -15.01 16.10
C ALA A 52 4.24 -14.46 17.46
N LEU A 53 4.02 -13.18 17.75
CA LEU A 53 4.32 -12.58 19.04
C LEU A 53 3.41 -13.22 20.12
N ASN A 54 3.99 -13.64 21.23
CA ASN A 54 3.30 -14.38 22.30
C ASN A 54 3.33 -13.72 23.67
N GLN A 55 3.78 -12.46 23.73
CA GLN A 55 3.81 -11.68 24.97
C GLN A 55 2.41 -11.48 25.55
N ILE A 56 1.39 -11.37 24.66
CA ILE A 56 -0.01 -11.31 25.05
C ILE A 56 -0.62 -12.70 24.85
N ASN A 57 -1.23 -13.23 25.90
CA ASN A 57 -1.83 -14.54 25.92
C ASN A 57 -3.06 -14.59 26.84
N ARG A 58 -3.70 -15.76 26.98
CA ARG A 58 -4.93 -15.90 27.75
C ARG A 58 -4.77 -15.58 29.25
N SER A 59 -3.56 -15.67 29.79
CA SER A 59 -3.31 -15.40 31.21
C SER A 59 -3.16 -13.92 31.54
N ASN A 60 -2.74 -13.09 30.57
CA ASN A 60 -2.44 -11.68 30.79
C ASN A 60 -3.27 -10.70 29.96
N VAL A 61 -4.07 -11.18 29.00
CA VAL A 61 -4.88 -10.30 28.12
C VAL A 61 -5.82 -9.36 28.89
N ARG A 62 -6.30 -9.78 30.07
CA ARG A 62 -7.16 -8.96 30.94
C ARG A 62 -6.41 -7.86 31.69
N GLN A 63 -5.08 -7.88 31.67
CA GLN A 63 -4.20 -6.93 32.33
C GLN A 63 -3.65 -5.88 31.36
N LEU A 64 -4.13 -5.90 30.11
CA LEU A 64 -3.73 -4.91 29.11
C LEU A 64 -4.21 -3.52 29.53
N GLU A 65 -3.28 -2.58 29.48
CA GLU A 65 -3.51 -1.17 29.69
C GLU A 65 -3.15 -0.37 28.44
N VAL A 66 -3.69 0.85 28.32
CA VAL A 66 -3.33 1.76 27.23
C VAL A 66 -1.90 2.24 27.47
N ALA A 67 -0.97 1.82 26.60
CA ALA A 67 0.42 2.22 26.70
C ALA A 67 0.61 3.71 26.35
N TRP A 68 -0.06 4.18 25.32
CA TRP A 68 -0.04 5.58 24.87
C TRP A 68 -1.24 5.90 23.99
N THR A 69 -1.52 7.18 23.81
CA THR A 69 -2.51 7.71 22.86
C THR A 69 -1.87 8.79 22.01
N TYR A 70 -2.25 8.86 20.74
CA TYR A 70 -1.82 9.92 19.83
C TYR A 70 -3.01 10.76 19.40
N PRO A 71 -3.05 12.09 19.69
CA PRO A 71 -4.14 12.95 19.32
C PRO A 71 -4.13 13.24 17.82
N THR A 72 -5.19 12.90 17.10
CA THR A 72 -5.28 13.15 15.65
C THR A 72 -5.88 14.51 15.32
N GLY A 73 -6.46 15.19 16.29
CA GLY A 73 -6.99 16.55 16.14
C GLY A 73 -8.32 16.69 15.41
N GLU A 74 -8.74 15.68 14.67
CA GLU A 74 -9.99 15.71 13.88
C GLU A 74 -10.84 14.48 14.20
N GLY A 75 -12.15 14.67 14.34
CA GLY A 75 -13.12 13.60 14.55
C GLY A 75 -13.31 12.77 13.27
N THR A 76 -12.30 12.01 12.89
CA THR A 76 -12.30 11.22 11.68
C THR A 76 -12.57 9.76 11.99
N ILE A 77 -13.42 9.11 11.20
CA ILE A 77 -13.59 7.66 11.26
C ILE A 77 -12.38 7.02 10.60
N PHE A 78 -11.54 6.37 11.39
CA PHE A 78 -10.39 5.63 10.89
C PHE A 78 -10.81 4.24 10.40
N ARG A 79 -10.46 3.94 9.16
CA ARG A 79 -10.71 2.63 8.52
C ARG A 79 -9.42 1.95 8.09
N PHE A 80 -8.27 2.54 8.43
CA PHE A 80 -6.98 2.02 8.03
C PHE A 80 -6.44 0.97 9.00
N GLY A 81 -5.62 0.06 8.47
CA GLY A 81 -4.74 -0.78 9.27
C GLY A 81 -3.37 -0.13 9.36
N PRO A 82 -2.86 0.22 10.55
CA PRO A 82 -1.51 0.76 10.69
C PRO A 82 -0.48 -0.29 10.26
N LEU A 83 0.64 0.18 9.72
CA LEU A 83 1.81 -0.67 9.49
C LEU A 83 2.77 -0.52 10.67
N VAL A 84 3.41 -1.62 11.06
CA VAL A 84 4.47 -1.59 12.09
C VAL A 84 5.70 -2.30 11.54
N VAL A 85 6.75 -1.52 11.29
CA VAL A 85 7.99 -2.01 10.69
C VAL A 85 9.17 -1.47 11.48
N ASN A 86 10.02 -2.34 11.96
CA ASN A 86 11.26 -1.98 12.69
C ASN A 86 11.03 -0.98 13.84
N GLY A 87 9.96 -1.17 14.62
CA GLY A 87 9.62 -0.30 15.75
C GLY A 87 8.97 1.03 15.39
N VAL A 88 8.67 1.27 14.11
CA VAL A 88 7.95 2.46 13.65
C VAL A 88 6.53 2.07 13.24
N MET A 89 5.54 2.77 13.77
CA MET A 89 4.15 2.67 13.35
C MET A 89 3.83 3.77 12.34
N TYR A 90 3.31 3.38 11.19
CA TYR A 90 2.82 4.29 10.16
C TYR A 90 1.30 4.27 10.12
N GLY A 91 0.68 5.41 10.11
CA GLY A 91 -0.76 5.55 10.12
C GLY A 91 -1.28 6.82 9.45
N LEU A 92 -2.59 7.00 9.51
CA LEU A 92 -3.27 8.21 9.07
C LEU A 92 -3.74 8.99 10.30
N THR A 93 -3.59 10.32 10.30
CA THR A 93 -4.11 11.20 11.34
C THR A 93 -5.32 12.00 10.87
N GLY A 94 -5.72 11.81 9.63
CA GLY A 94 -6.84 12.46 9.00
C GLY A 94 -6.93 12.08 7.53
N PRO A 95 -7.86 12.67 6.78
CA PRO A 95 -8.08 12.31 5.38
C PRO A 95 -6.93 12.71 4.45
N ARG A 96 -5.99 13.52 4.93
CA ARG A 96 -4.88 14.07 4.13
C ARG A 96 -3.50 13.90 4.77
N SER A 97 -3.42 13.31 5.94
CA SER A 97 -2.16 13.30 6.70
C SER A 97 -1.73 11.91 7.08
N LEU A 98 -0.46 11.62 6.84
CA LEU A 98 0.23 10.43 7.30
C LEU A 98 1.11 10.80 8.49
N VAL A 99 1.35 9.83 9.36
CA VAL A 99 2.24 9.98 10.52
C VAL A 99 3.12 8.75 10.68
N ALA A 100 4.34 8.97 11.13
CA ALA A 100 5.18 7.93 11.71
C ALA A 100 5.37 8.18 13.19
N LEU A 101 5.14 7.15 13.98
CA LEU A 101 5.28 7.17 15.43
C LEU A 101 6.29 6.10 15.85
N ASP A 102 7.03 6.36 16.92
CA ASP A 102 7.70 5.31 17.65
C ASP A 102 6.65 4.36 18.24
N ALA A 103 6.69 3.11 17.83
CA ALA A 103 5.62 2.15 18.15
C ALA A 103 5.56 1.82 19.66
N ALA A 104 6.65 1.97 20.40
CA ALA A 104 6.71 1.69 21.83
C ALA A 104 6.17 2.85 22.68
N THR A 105 6.39 4.09 22.25
CA THR A 105 6.12 5.29 23.05
C THR A 105 5.00 6.18 22.51
N GLY A 106 4.58 5.98 21.25
CA GLY A 106 3.64 6.86 20.56
C GLY A 106 4.21 8.23 20.18
N LYS A 107 5.54 8.46 20.39
CA LYS A 107 6.18 9.72 20.04
C LYS A 107 6.21 9.90 18.53
N GLU A 108 5.80 11.10 18.07
CA GLU A 108 5.86 11.46 16.65
C GLU A 108 7.31 11.53 16.16
N ILE A 109 7.56 10.86 15.03
CA ILE A 109 8.82 10.93 14.30
C ILE A 109 8.70 11.96 13.18
N TRP A 110 7.63 11.87 12.40
CA TRP A 110 7.28 12.85 11.38
C TRP A 110 5.79 12.80 11.04
N THR A 111 5.30 13.91 10.50
CA THR A 111 3.98 14.02 9.88
C THR A 111 4.14 14.53 8.45
N HIS A 112 3.43 13.90 7.50
CA HIS A 112 3.36 14.31 6.10
C HIS A 112 1.93 14.69 5.75
N ARG A 113 1.74 15.91 5.24
CA ARG A 113 0.44 16.42 4.81
C ARG A 113 0.35 16.47 3.29
N ASN A 114 -0.69 15.90 2.74
CA ASN A 114 -1.03 15.94 1.32
C ASN A 114 -2.01 17.08 1.01
N GLU A 115 -1.99 17.56 -0.22
CA GLU A 115 -3.02 18.48 -0.71
C GLU A 115 -4.36 17.78 -0.87
N GLY A 116 -4.34 16.56 -1.41
CA GLY A 116 -5.50 15.73 -1.67
C GLY A 116 -5.79 14.68 -0.59
N ARG A 117 -6.88 13.94 -0.77
CA ARG A 117 -7.27 12.86 0.13
C ARG A 117 -6.45 11.60 -0.13
N VAL A 118 -5.96 11.01 0.93
CA VAL A 118 -5.29 9.71 0.92
C VAL A 118 -6.32 8.58 0.95
N GLY A 119 -5.99 7.44 0.37
CA GLY A 119 -6.81 6.22 0.47
C GLY A 119 -7.05 5.83 1.93
N ASP A 120 -8.31 5.59 2.29
CA ASP A 120 -8.76 5.48 3.69
C ASP A 120 -8.36 4.17 4.38
N ARG A 121 -7.82 3.19 3.66
CA ARG A 121 -7.32 1.92 4.25
C ARG A 121 -5.82 1.90 4.51
N GLY A 122 -5.11 3.00 4.19
CA GLY A 122 -3.70 3.17 4.53
C GLY A 122 -2.77 3.13 3.32
N MET A 123 -1.62 2.53 3.54
CA MET A 123 -0.48 2.59 2.64
C MET A 123 0.22 1.22 2.54
N SER A 124 1.10 1.08 1.56
CA SER A 124 1.99 -0.07 1.42
C SER A 124 3.42 0.34 1.76
N TYR A 125 4.15 -0.55 2.40
CA TYR A 125 5.57 -0.40 2.68
C TYR A 125 6.40 -1.21 1.70
N TRP A 126 7.49 -0.62 1.23
CA TRP A 126 8.49 -1.28 0.40
C TRP A 126 9.89 -0.91 0.91
N GLU A 127 10.82 -1.86 0.87
CA GLU A 127 12.23 -1.59 1.10
C GLU A 127 13.11 -2.33 0.10
N SER A 128 14.25 -1.73 -0.24
CA SER A 128 15.28 -2.38 -1.05
C SER A 128 15.93 -3.54 -0.31
N ALA A 129 16.55 -4.48 -1.05
CA ALA A 129 17.19 -5.65 -0.47
C ALA A 129 18.28 -5.30 0.55
N ASP A 130 19.02 -4.23 0.30
CA ASP A 130 20.04 -3.68 1.21
C ASP A 130 19.49 -2.76 2.30
N LYS A 131 18.16 -2.53 2.30
CA LYS A 131 17.43 -1.67 3.24
C LYS A 131 17.85 -0.20 3.24
N SER A 132 18.59 0.24 2.23
CA SER A 132 19.02 1.63 2.08
C SER A 132 17.86 2.54 1.64
N ASP A 133 16.94 2.03 0.85
CA ASP A 133 15.75 2.72 0.36
C ASP A 133 14.48 2.11 0.99
N ARG A 134 13.68 2.96 1.64
CA ARG A 134 12.44 2.56 2.31
C ARG A 134 11.33 3.53 1.95
N ARG A 135 10.23 3.00 1.44
CA ARG A 135 9.16 3.81 0.88
C ARG A 135 7.81 3.46 1.47
N LEU A 136 7.00 4.49 1.65
CA LEU A 136 5.56 4.35 1.78
C LEU A 136 4.92 4.73 0.45
N LEU A 137 4.05 3.85 -0.04
CA LEU A 137 3.33 3.99 -1.29
C LEU A 137 1.83 4.07 -0.99
N TYR A 138 1.17 5.09 -1.48
CA TYR A 138 -0.26 5.31 -1.23
C TYR A 138 -0.91 6.10 -2.36
N LEU A 139 -2.23 6.02 -2.43
CA LEU A 139 -3.00 6.83 -3.38
C LEU A 139 -3.39 8.17 -2.75
N ASN A 140 -3.12 9.24 -3.50
CA ASN A 140 -3.52 10.60 -3.22
C ASN A 140 -4.26 11.17 -4.43
N GLU A 141 -5.59 11.19 -4.38
CA GLU A 141 -6.47 11.65 -5.48
C GLU A 141 -6.15 11.04 -6.86
N GLY A 142 -5.91 9.74 -6.88
CA GLY A 142 -5.64 9.01 -8.12
C GLY A 142 -4.17 9.02 -8.56
N LEU A 143 -3.31 9.69 -7.82
CA LEU A 143 -1.86 9.63 -8.00
C LEU A 143 -1.26 8.60 -7.03
N LEU A 144 -0.52 7.65 -7.54
CA LEU A 144 0.32 6.79 -6.70
C LEU A 144 1.53 7.60 -6.26
N THR A 145 1.63 7.87 -4.97
CA THR A 145 2.64 8.72 -4.35
C THR A 145 3.65 7.88 -3.58
N ALA A 146 4.92 8.24 -3.64
CA ALA A 146 6.00 7.64 -2.86
C ALA A 146 6.68 8.67 -1.95
N ILE A 147 6.79 8.32 -0.66
CA ILE A 147 7.57 9.09 0.32
C ILE A 147 8.61 8.20 0.99
N ASP A 148 9.71 8.80 1.43
CA ASP A 148 10.72 8.12 2.25
C ASP A 148 10.12 7.79 3.62
N ALA A 149 10.12 6.52 3.98
CA ALA A 149 9.49 6.04 5.21
C ALA A 149 10.18 6.55 6.49
N ARG A 150 11.45 6.98 6.40
CA ARG A 150 12.22 7.50 7.56
C ARG A 150 11.96 8.96 7.82
N THR A 151 11.65 9.74 6.78
CA THR A 151 11.59 11.21 6.87
C THR A 151 10.23 11.80 6.53
N GLY A 152 9.35 11.02 5.87
CA GLY A 152 8.08 11.52 5.36
C GLY A 152 8.20 12.42 4.11
N ASN A 153 9.40 12.59 3.57
CA ASN A 153 9.62 13.45 2.40
C ASN A 153 9.24 12.74 1.10
N ILE A 154 8.71 13.50 0.15
CA ILE A 154 8.43 13.03 -1.21
C ILE A 154 9.73 12.53 -1.86
N ILE A 155 9.67 11.37 -2.51
CA ILE A 155 10.78 10.83 -3.31
C ILE A 155 10.63 11.35 -4.74
N ALA A 156 11.25 12.49 -5.04
CA ALA A 156 11.09 13.17 -6.32
C ALA A 156 11.49 12.32 -7.55
N SER A 157 12.37 11.32 -7.35
CA SER A 157 12.77 10.39 -8.42
C SER A 157 11.72 9.31 -8.74
N PHE A 158 10.64 9.20 -7.96
CA PHE A 158 9.54 8.28 -8.23
C PHE A 158 8.55 8.93 -9.19
N GLY A 159 8.37 8.35 -10.38
CA GLY A 159 7.48 8.87 -11.40
C GLY A 159 7.79 10.32 -11.80
N ASN A 160 6.79 11.18 -11.77
CA ASN A 160 6.94 12.61 -11.98
C ASN A 160 6.88 13.34 -10.63
N ASN A 161 8.01 13.81 -10.13
CA ASN A 161 8.12 14.52 -8.85
C ASN A 161 7.46 13.79 -7.66
N GLY A 162 7.65 12.46 -7.56
CA GLY A 162 7.12 11.63 -6.48
C GLY A 162 5.75 11.02 -6.73
N HIS A 163 5.21 11.18 -7.95
CA HIS A 163 3.86 10.76 -8.28
C HIS A 163 3.80 10.01 -9.61
N VAL A 164 2.93 9.01 -9.67
CA VAL A 164 2.55 8.31 -10.91
C VAL A 164 1.05 8.49 -11.11
N ASP A 165 0.66 9.10 -12.23
CA ASP A 165 -0.74 9.17 -12.63
C ASP A 165 -1.16 7.81 -13.19
N LEU A 166 -2.08 7.15 -12.50
CA LEU A 166 -2.56 5.81 -12.86
C LEU A 166 -3.44 5.81 -14.13
N LYS A 167 -3.77 6.97 -14.67
CA LYS A 167 -4.47 7.10 -15.95
C LYS A 167 -3.53 6.96 -17.15
N VAL A 168 -2.23 7.22 -16.95
CA VAL A 168 -1.23 7.12 -18.02
C VAL A 168 -1.10 5.66 -18.47
N GLY A 169 -1.13 5.45 -19.79
CA GLY A 169 -1.03 4.11 -20.37
C GLY A 169 -2.36 3.35 -20.46
N LEU A 170 -3.47 3.92 -19.98
CA LEU A 170 -4.79 3.35 -20.24
C LEU A 170 -5.17 3.59 -21.71
N ASN A 171 -5.48 2.53 -22.44
CA ASN A 171 -5.86 2.62 -23.85
C ASN A 171 -7.34 3.09 -24.01
N ARG A 172 -7.64 4.30 -23.47
CA ARG A 172 -8.95 4.94 -23.52
C ARG A 172 -8.85 6.46 -23.33
N ASP A 173 -9.92 7.18 -23.64
CA ASP A 173 -10.01 8.61 -23.32
C ASP A 173 -10.07 8.82 -21.80
N VAL A 174 -9.01 9.39 -21.25
CA VAL A 174 -8.86 9.64 -19.82
C VAL A 174 -9.36 11.02 -19.39
N THR A 175 -9.71 11.90 -20.33
CA THR A 175 -10.10 13.29 -20.04
C THR A 175 -11.39 13.39 -19.24
N LYS A 176 -12.29 12.43 -19.42
CA LYS A 176 -13.58 12.34 -18.72
C LYS A 176 -13.56 11.43 -17.50
N MET A 177 -12.41 10.80 -17.22
CA MET A 177 -12.31 9.87 -16.08
C MET A 177 -12.16 10.63 -14.76
N GLN A 178 -12.93 10.20 -13.77
CA GLN A 178 -12.69 10.60 -12.40
C GLN A 178 -11.31 10.12 -11.90
N PRO A 179 -10.74 10.72 -10.84
CA PRO A 179 -9.54 10.20 -10.23
C PRO A 179 -9.66 8.71 -9.89
N LEU A 180 -8.63 7.93 -10.23
CA LEU A 180 -8.60 6.48 -9.96
C LEU A 180 -8.25 6.24 -8.48
N GLN A 181 -9.16 6.62 -7.60
CA GLN A 181 -8.99 6.49 -6.15
C GLN A 181 -9.60 5.18 -5.67
N THR A 182 -8.83 4.42 -4.90
CA THR A 182 -9.31 3.26 -4.16
C THR A 182 -8.90 3.36 -2.69
N GLY A 183 -9.69 2.79 -1.80
CA GLY A 183 -9.31 2.65 -0.39
C GLY A 183 -8.18 1.63 -0.19
N ASN A 184 -8.03 0.65 -1.08
CA ASN A 184 -7.04 -0.42 -0.93
C ASN A 184 -5.62 0.09 -1.23
N PRO A 185 -4.65 -0.12 -0.34
CA PRO A 185 -3.28 0.38 -0.52
C PRO A 185 -2.48 -0.38 -1.57
N GLY A 186 -3.00 -1.49 -2.10
CA GLY A 186 -2.27 -2.39 -2.99
C GLY A 186 -1.44 -3.44 -2.24
N ARG A 187 -0.73 -4.25 -3.02
CA ARG A 187 0.18 -5.28 -2.52
C ARG A 187 1.55 -5.12 -3.17
N VAL A 188 2.57 -5.11 -2.35
CA VAL A 188 3.94 -5.10 -2.83
C VAL A 188 4.40 -6.54 -3.05
N PHE A 189 4.95 -6.80 -4.23
CA PHE A 189 5.63 -8.03 -4.57
C PHE A 189 6.96 -7.69 -5.25
N GLN A 190 8.07 -7.95 -4.59
CA GLN A 190 9.41 -7.53 -5.03
C GLN A 190 9.45 -6.02 -5.32
N ASN A 191 9.71 -5.62 -6.57
CA ASN A 191 9.74 -4.21 -7.00
C ASN A 191 8.44 -3.76 -7.68
N LEU A 192 7.36 -4.52 -7.52
CA LEU A 192 6.06 -4.22 -8.08
C LEU A 192 5.05 -3.86 -6.98
N ILE A 193 4.15 -2.95 -7.28
CA ILE A 193 2.93 -2.76 -6.52
C ILE A 193 1.73 -3.20 -7.37
N ILE A 194 0.94 -4.13 -6.82
CA ILE A 194 -0.26 -4.67 -7.48
C ILE A 194 -1.46 -3.99 -6.84
N MET A 195 -2.27 -3.32 -7.64
CA MET A 195 -3.42 -2.54 -7.17
C MET A 195 -4.68 -2.93 -7.92
N SER A 196 -5.80 -2.99 -7.19
CA SER A 196 -7.13 -2.99 -7.79
C SER A 196 -7.63 -1.55 -7.87
N LEU A 197 -7.96 -1.12 -9.08
CA LEU A 197 -8.57 0.19 -9.29
C LEU A 197 -10.07 0.00 -9.58
N PRO A 198 -10.93 0.95 -9.16
CA PRO A 198 -12.33 0.89 -9.53
C PRO A 198 -12.43 0.93 -11.07
N ALA A 199 -13.27 0.08 -11.64
CA ALA A 199 -13.63 0.22 -13.04
C ALA A 199 -14.18 1.64 -13.20
N ALA A 200 -13.51 2.44 -14.03
CA ALA A 200 -13.99 3.79 -14.35
C ALA A 200 -15.41 3.68 -14.87
N GLY A 201 -16.33 4.35 -14.21
CA GLY A 201 -17.75 4.21 -14.28
C GLY A 201 -18.34 3.93 -15.66
N GLY A 202 -19.34 3.06 -15.65
CA GLY A 202 -20.33 2.93 -16.70
C GLY A 202 -19.78 2.60 -18.07
N LEU A 203 -19.83 1.32 -18.43
CA LEU A 203 -20.10 0.98 -19.82
C LEU A 203 -21.49 1.60 -20.13
N ALA A 204 -21.47 2.81 -20.71
CA ALA A 204 -22.62 3.32 -21.42
C ALA A 204 -22.69 2.63 -22.77
#